data_50688f38a645f6fd816b11408c66b03f
#
_entry.id   50688f38a645f6fd816b11408c66b03f
#
_cell.length_a   1.000
_cell.length_b   1.000
_cell.length_c   1.000
_cell.angle_alpha   90.00
_cell.angle_beta   90.00
_cell.angle_gamma   90.00
#
_symmetry.space_group_name_H-M   'P 1'
#
loop_
_entity.id
_entity.type
_entity.pdbx_description
1 polymer ?
#
loop_
_entity_poly.entity_id
_entity_poly.type
_entity_poly.pdbx_seq_one_letter_code
_entity_poly.pdbx_strand_id
1 'polypeptide(L)'
;SFYYHFDDIPSLLEEILVEEADRFVATETDNNTSVYESLISVIDYAFSNKSVIQHIYNSANRTTFDVYLNRICTHAIKSYFDKLEITKNIAEDDLDAMIMYYKCQLVGFIIDWLGGGMKYDLRIKMKRICELFEGSMESALDRCAKINA
;
A
#
# COMPACT_ATOMS: atom_id res chain seq x y z
N SER A 1 23.52 25.82 -5.00
CA SER A 1 24.61 25.17 -5.70
C SER A 1 24.23 23.76 -6.13
N PHE A 2 24.98 23.20 -7.05
CA PHE A 2 24.75 21.86 -7.58
C PHE A 2 24.83 20.79 -6.49
N TYR A 3 25.79 20.88 -5.60
CA TYR A 3 25.99 19.91 -4.52
C TYR A 3 24.85 19.90 -3.52
N TYR A 4 24.30 21.05 -3.22
CA TYR A 4 23.17 21.18 -2.33
C TYR A 4 21.94 20.46 -2.89
N HIS A 5 21.65 20.66 -4.16
CA HIS A 5 20.53 19.99 -4.83
C HIS A 5 20.75 18.49 -4.97
N PHE A 6 21.99 18.03 -5.10
CA PHE A 6 22.32 16.64 -5.24
C PHE A 6 21.95 15.84 -3.98
N ASP A 7 22.22 16.40 -2.81
CA ASP A 7 21.87 15.76 -1.53
C ASP A 7 20.35 15.70 -1.31
N ASP A 8 19.61 16.62 -1.92
CA ASP A 8 18.16 16.70 -1.80
C ASP A 8 17.42 15.83 -2.82
N ILE A 9 18.11 15.26 -3.81
CA ILE A 9 17.47 14.44 -4.85
C ILE A 9 16.68 13.25 -4.27
N PRO A 10 17.21 12.47 -3.31
CA PRO A 10 16.41 11.39 -2.71
C PRO A 10 15.13 11.89 -2.06
N SER A 11 15.20 12.97 -1.29
CA SER A 11 14.02 13.57 -0.64
C SER A 11 13.01 14.07 -1.66
N LEU A 12 13.48 14.68 -2.75
CA LEU A 12 12.61 15.16 -3.82
C LEU A 12 11.91 13.99 -4.53
N LEU A 13 12.61 12.91 -4.81
CA LEU A 13 12.02 11.71 -5.42
C LEU A 13 10.96 11.09 -4.51
N GLU A 14 11.22 11.09 -3.20
CA GLU A 14 10.27 10.60 -2.22
C GLU A 14 9.00 11.44 -2.18
N GLU A 15 9.11 12.77 -2.20
CA GLU A 15 7.97 13.67 -2.27
C GLU A 15 7.15 13.42 -3.54
N ILE A 16 7.81 13.25 -4.68
CA ILE A 16 7.14 12.95 -5.94
C ILE A 16 6.38 11.63 -5.84
N LEU A 17 6.97 10.61 -5.24
CA LEU A 17 6.32 9.31 -5.06
C LEU A 17 5.11 9.41 -4.14
N VAL A 18 5.19 10.17 -3.06
CA VAL A 18 4.05 10.39 -2.16
C VAL A 18 2.93 11.12 -2.88
N GLU A 19 3.25 12.19 -3.62
CA GLU A 19 2.25 12.93 -4.40
C GLU A 19 1.60 12.05 -5.47
N GLU A 20 2.37 11.24 -6.16
CA GLU A 20 1.85 10.30 -7.16
C GLU A 20 0.97 9.23 -6.51
N ALA A 21 1.38 8.73 -5.34
CA ALA A 21 0.58 7.76 -4.59
C ALA A 21 -0.75 8.37 -4.14
N ASP A 22 -0.72 9.60 -3.63
CA ASP A 22 -1.94 10.32 -3.22
C ASP A 22 -2.88 10.53 -4.40
N ARG A 23 -2.33 10.93 -5.54
CA ARG A 23 -3.09 11.13 -6.77
C ARG A 23 -3.70 9.83 -7.26
N PHE A 24 -2.91 8.76 -7.23
CA PHE A 24 -3.36 7.42 -7.59
C PHE A 24 -4.51 6.96 -6.70
N VAL A 25 -4.39 7.09 -5.39
CA VAL A 25 -5.44 6.72 -4.43
C VAL A 25 -6.70 7.52 -4.69
N ALA A 26 -6.58 8.83 -4.96
CA ALA A 26 -7.73 9.69 -5.20
C ALA A 26 -8.50 9.31 -6.47
N THR A 27 -7.80 8.87 -7.52
CA THR A 27 -8.43 8.56 -8.82
C THR A 27 -8.84 7.10 -8.95
N GLU A 28 -7.99 6.17 -8.54
CA GLU A 28 -8.20 4.74 -8.79
C GLU A 28 -9.11 4.09 -7.76
N THR A 29 -9.01 4.48 -6.48
CA THR A 29 -9.83 3.86 -5.43
C THR A 29 -11.31 4.20 -5.55
N ASP A 30 -11.67 5.30 -6.24
CA ASP A 30 -13.08 5.64 -6.48
C ASP A 30 -13.78 4.60 -7.36
N ASN A 31 -13.02 3.90 -8.18
CA ASN A 31 -13.53 2.90 -9.11
C ASN A 31 -13.36 1.46 -8.60
N ASN A 32 -12.63 1.26 -7.50
CA ASN A 32 -12.34 -0.06 -6.96
C ASN A 32 -13.43 -0.48 -5.99
N THR A 33 -13.96 -1.70 -6.19
CA THR A 33 -15.06 -2.25 -5.39
C THR A 33 -14.61 -3.30 -4.39
N SER A 34 -13.36 -3.74 -4.46
CA SER A 34 -12.83 -4.79 -3.58
C SER A 34 -11.41 -4.47 -3.14
N VAL A 35 -10.99 -5.11 -2.03
CA VAL A 35 -9.62 -5.04 -1.53
C VAL A 35 -8.65 -5.54 -2.60
N TYR A 36 -9.02 -6.63 -3.28
CA TYR A 36 -8.18 -7.20 -4.33
C TYR A 36 -7.91 -6.19 -5.44
N GLU A 37 -8.96 -5.52 -5.94
CA GLU A 37 -8.82 -4.51 -6.99
C GLU A 37 -7.92 -3.36 -6.54
N SER A 38 -8.08 -2.91 -5.29
CA SER A 38 -7.23 -1.86 -4.72
C SER A 38 -5.77 -2.29 -4.62
N LEU A 39 -5.51 -3.51 -4.17
CA LEU A 39 -4.15 -4.05 -4.08
C LEU A 39 -3.51 -4.19 -5.46
N ILE A 40 -4.25 -4.72 -6.43
CA ILE A 40 -3.77 -4.87 -7.81
C ILE A 40 -3.44 -3.51 -8.41
N SER A 41 -4.26 -2.49 -8.16
CA SER A 41 -4.01 -1.14 -8.66
C SER A 41 -2.70 -0.57 -8.13
N VAL A 42 -2.41 -0.77 -6.84
CA VAL A 42 -1.13 -0.34 -6.24
C VAL A 42 0.05 -1.08 -6.88
N ILE A 43 -0.09 -2.38 -7.08
CA ILE A 43 0.96 -3.22 -7.68
C ILE A 43 1.18 -2.84 -9.15
N ASP A 44 0.12 -2.59 -9.90
CA ASP A 44 0.21 -2.12 -11.29
C ASP A 44 0.93 -0.78 -11.38
N TYR A 45 0.63 0.13 -10.45
CA TYR A 45 1.32 1.40 -10.38
C TYR A 45 2.81 1.20 -10.12
N ALA A 46 3.17 0.35 -9.16
CA ALA A 46 4.56 0.03 -8.86
C ALA A 46 5.25 -0.60 -10.06
N PHE A 47 4.57 -1.49 -10.77
CA PHE A 47 5.11 -2.14 -11.96
C PHE A 47 5.35 -1.15 -13.10
N SER A 48 4.42 -0.21 -13.30
CA SER A 48 4.54 0.82 -14.33
C SER A 48 5.69 1.79 -14.04
N ASN A 49 6.07 1.93 -12.78
CA ASN A 49 7.18 2.79 -12.34
C ASN A 49 8.38 1.98 -11.86
N LYS A 50 8.52 0.76 -12.37
CA LYS A 50 9.52 -0.22 -11.94
C LYS A 50 10.93 0.34 -11.88
N SER A 51 11.37 1.04 -12.92
CA SER A 51 12.73 1.58 -13.00
C SER A 51 13.01 2.61 -11.90
N VAL A 52 12.04 3.51 -11.66
CA VAL A 52 12.17 4.55 -10.64
C VAL A 52 12.21 3.92 -9.24
N ILE A 53 11.29 3.01 -8.98
CA ILE A 53 11.18 2.34 -7.68
C ILE A 53 12.43 1.52 -7.39
N GLN A 54 12.93 0.77 -8.38
CA GLN A 54 14.12 -0.04 -8.24
C GLN A 54 15.35 0.84 -8.00
N HIS A 55 15.45 1.96 -8.70
CA HIS A 55 16.53 2.92 -8.50
C HIS A 55 16.53 3.48 -7.07
N ILE A 56 15.38 3.89 -6.58
CA ILE A 56 15.24 4.40 -5.21
C ILE A 56 15.54 3.30 -4.19
N TYR A 57 15.03 2.10 -4.40
CA TYR A 57 15.28 0.95 -3.53
C TYR A 57 16.77 0.65 -3.39
N ASN A 58 17.53 0.76 -4.49
CA ASN A 58 18.95 0.44 -4.51
C ASN A 58 19.83 1.61 -4.03
N SER A 59 19.40 2.85 -4.17
CA SER A 59 20.21 4.04 -3.89
C SER A 59 19.88 4.74 -2.58
N ALA A 60 18.64 4.62 -2.10
CA ALA A 60 18.21 5.27 -0.87
C ALA A 60 18.71 4.50 0.36
N ASN A 61 18.85 5.22 1.47
CA ASN A 61 19.02 4.57 2.77
C ASN A 61 17.83 3.65 3.02
N ARG A 62 18.10 2.41 3.44
CA ARG A 62 17.06 1.39 3.64
C ARG A 62 16.00 1.86 4.65
N THR A 63 16.41 2.50 5.73
CA THR A 63 15.48 3.02 6.73
C THR A 63 14.55 4.07 6.12
N THR A 64 15.11 4.97 5.32
CA THR A 64 14.34 6.00 4.64
C THR A 64 13.34 5.38 3.67
N PHE A 65 13.79 4.41 2.88
CA PHE A 65 12.90 3.69 1.96
C PHE A 65 11.74 3.04 2.70
N ASP A 66 12.02 2.33 3.79
CA ASP A 66 11.01 1.64 4.59
C ASP A 66 9.97 2.62 5.15
N VAL A 67 10.40 3.77 5.65
CA VAL A 67 9.51 4.82 6.16
C VAL A 67 8.54 5.28 5.07
N TYR A 68 9.04 5.54 3.87
CA TYR A 68 8.20 6.01 2.76
C TYR A 68 7.27 4.94 2.24
N LEU A 69 7.76 3.70 2.10
CA LEU A 69 6.92 2.59 1.68
C LEU A 69 5.78 2.36 2.67
N ASN A 70 6.08 2.38 3.97
CA ASN A 70 5.06 2.26 5.01
C ASN A 70 4.02 3.38 4.93
N ARG A 71 4.47 4.61 4.68
CA ARG A 71 3.57 5.77 4.57
C ARG A 71 2.63 5.62 3.37
N ILE A 72 3.16 5.24 2.21
CA ILE A 72 2.37 5.05 0.98
C ILE A 72 1.35 3.93 1.18
N CYS A 73 1.77 2.79 1.71
CA CYS A 73 0.89 1.65 1.93
C CYS A 73 -0.18 1.95 2.99
N THR A 74 0.18 2.63 4.07
CA THR A 74 -0.77 3.06 5.09
C THR A 74 -1.84 3.96 4.49
N HIS A 75 -1.41 4.93 3.67
CA HIS A 75 -2.33 5.86 3.03
C HIS A 75 -3.30 5.13 2.10
N ALA A 76 -2.80 4.21 1.29
CA ALA A 76 -3.64 3.44 0.36
C ALA A 76 -4.69 2.61 1.10
N ILE A 77 -4.27 1.88 2.14
CA ILE A 77 -5.18 1.03 2.92
C ILE A 77 -6.19 1.88 3.71
N LYS A 78 -5.72 2.94 4.36
CA LYS A 78 -6.59 3.85 5.11
C LYS A 78 -7.64 4.49 4.20
N SER A 79 -7.24 4.96 3.03
CA SER A 79 -8.18 5.56 2.07
C SER A 79 -9.23 4.55 1.61
N TYR A 80 -8.85 3.29 1.42
CA TYR A 80 -9.81 2.23 1.09
C TYR A 80 -10.85 2.06 2.19
N PHE A 81 -10.41 1.94 3.45
CA PHE A 81 -11.33 1.78 4.58
C PHE A 81 -12.21 3.00 4.80
N ASP A 82 -11.68 4.21 4.60
CA ASP A 82 -12.44 5.45 4.78
C ASP A 82 -13.64 5.54 3.82
N LYS A 83 -13.60 4.82 2.70
CA LYS A 83 -14.70 4.77 1.73
C LYS A 83 -15.77 3.74 2.05
N LEU A 84 -15.51 2.82 2.96
CA LEU A 84 -16.47 1.80 3.36
C LEU A 84 -17.40 2.36 4.44
N GLU A 85 -18.69 2.37 4.17
CA GLU A 85 -19.70 2.87 5.12
C GLU A 85 -19.68 2.13 6.46
N ILE A 86 -19.41 0.82 6.43
CA ILE A 86 -19.40 0.00 7.63
C ILE A 86 -18.32 0.44 8.63
N THR A 87 -17.24 1.06 8.17
CA THR A 87 -16.15 1.48 9.06
C THR A 87 -16.53 2.62 9.98
N LYS A 88 -17.58 3.36 9.65
CA LYS A 88 -18.09 4.45 10.50
C LYS A 88 -18.62 3.96 11.83
N ASN A 89 -19.01 2.69 11.92
CA ASN A 89 -19.56 2.07 13.11
C ASN A 89 -18.57 1.16 13.84
N ILE A 90 -17.31 1.16 13.44
CA ILE A 90 -16.26 0.33 14.01
C ILE A 90 -15.47 1.16 15.02
N ALA A 91 -15.14 0.57 16.17
CA ALA A 91 -14.29 1.20 17.17
C ALA A 91 -12.94 1.57 16.57
N GLU A 92 -12.40 2.70 16.98
CA GLU A 92 -11.15 3.25 16.44
C GLU A 92 -9.99 2.24 16.56
N ASP A 93 -9.88 1.56 17.71
CA ASP A 93 -8.82 0.58 17.94
C ASP A 93 -8.93 -0.64 16.98
N ASP A 94 -10.15 -1.08 16.71
CA ASP A 94 -10.38 -2.18 15.77
C ASP A 94 -10.05 -1.76 14.34
N LEU A 95 -10.43 -0.56 13.96
CA LEU A 95 -10.12 -0.01 12.64
C LEU A 95 -8.60 0.14 12.46
N ASP A 96 -7.89 0.64 13.46
CA ASP A 96 -6.45 0.77 13.43
C ASP A 96 -5.77 -0.60 13.27
N ALA A 97 -6.27 -1.63 13.97
CA ALA A 97 -5.76 -2.99 13.84
C ALA A 97 -5.96 -3.56 12.44
N MET A 98 -7.13 -3.32 11.83
CA MET A 98 -7.43 -3.74 10.48
C MET A 98 -6.50 -3.06 9.47
N ILE A 99 -6.31 -1.76 9.60
CA ILE A 99 -5.42 -0.99 8.73
C ILE A 99 -3.98 -1.50 8.86
N MET A 100 -3.52 -1.72 10.07
CA MET A 100 -2.17 -2.25 10.32
C MET A 100 -1.97 -3.63 9.68
N TYR A 101 -2.95 -4.51 9.81
CA TYR A 101 -2.90 -5.85 9.25
C TYR A 101 -2.69 -5.83 7.73
N TYR A 102 -3.53 -5.09 7.02
CA TYR A 102 -3.44 -5.01 5.56
C TYR A 102 -2.24 -4.21 5.08
N LYS A 103 -1.89 -3.14 5.78
CA LYS A 103 -0.71 -2.35 5.47
C LYS A 103 0.56 -3.20 5.57
N CYS A 104 0.71 -3.96 6.64
CA CYS A 104 1.89 -4.82 6.84
C CYS A 104 2.01 -5.90 5.77
N GLN A 105 0.88 -6.48 5.33
CA GLN A 105 0.88 -7.44 4.24
C GLN A 105 1.37 -6.78 2.95
N LEU A 106 0.82 -5.63 2.61
CA LEU A 106 1.18 -4.93 1.37
C LEU A 106 2.66 -4.53 1.37
N VAL A 107 3.15 -3.98 2.47
CA VAL A 107 4.58 -3.63 2.62
C VAL A 107 5.45 -4.89 2.47
N GLY A 108 5.09 -5.97 3.14
CA GLY A 108 5.84 -7.22 3.09
C GLY A 108 5.91 -7.81 1.70
N PHE A 109 4.79 -7.83 0.97
CA PHE A 109 4.75 -8.34 -0.40
C PHE A 109 5.65 -7.51 -1.33
N ILE A 110 5.60 -6.18 -1.21
CA ILE A 110 6.40 -5.29 -2.05
C ILE A 110 7.89 -5.45 -1.73
N ILE A 111 8.27 -5.53 -0.46
CA ILE A 111 9.67 -5.70 -0.06
C ILE A 111 10.20 -7.05 -0.53
N ASP A 112 9.43 -8.12 -0.39
CA ASP A 112 9.84 -9.44 -0.88
C ASP A 112 10.07 -9.43 -2.39
N TRP A 113 9.18 -8.78 -3.12
CA TRP A 113 9.28 -8.66 -4.58
C TRP A 113 10.50 -7.84 -4.99
N LEU A 114 10.72 -6.68 -4.38
CA LEU A 114 11.87 -5.82 -4.66
C LEU A 114 13.18 -6.51 -4.29
N GLY A 115 13.23 -7.16 -3.13
CA GLY A 115 14.40 -7.89 -2.66
C GLY A 115 14.76 -9.06 -3.57
N GLY A 116 13.78 -9.66 -4.23
CA GLY A 116 13.98 -10.71 -5.22
C GLY A 116 14.28 -10.20 -6.62
N GLY A 117 14.43 -8.90 -6.82
CA GLY A 117 14.75 -8.29 -8.11
C GLY A 117 13.57 -8.21 -9.07
N MET A 118 12.36 -8.24 -8.56
CA MET A 118 11.12 -8.16 -9.35
C MET A 118 11.03 -9.29 -10.40
N LYS A 119 11.51 -10.49 -10.06
CA LYS A 119 11.63 -11.60 -11.00
C LYS A 119 10.33 -12.36 -11.25
N TYR A 120 9.35 -12.25 -10.36
CA TYR A 120 8.05 -12.90 -10.53
C TYR A 120 6.97 -11.85 -10.73
N ASP A 121 5.81 -12.26 -11.25
CA ASP A 121 4.67 -11.36 -11.40
C ASP A 121 3.87 -11.34 -10.10
N LEU A 122 4.05 -10.28 -9.33
CA LEU A 122 3.38 -10.10 -8.05
C LEU A 122 1.85 -10.06 -8.20
N ARG A 123 1.35 -9.60 -9.34
CA ARG A 123 -0.11 -9.54 -9.60
C ARG A 123 -0.73 -10.93 -9.62
N ILE A 124 -0.05 -11.89 -10.24
CA ILE A 124 -0.50 -13.28 -10.29
C ILE A 124 -0.52 -13.88 -8.88
N LYS A 125 0.53 -13.65 -8.10
CA LYS A 125 0.60 -14.11 -6.71
C LYS A 125 -0.51 -13.49 -5.87
N MET A 126 -0.73 -12.20 -5.99
CA MET A 126 -1.77 -11.50 -5.22
C MET A 126 -3.16 -11.98 -5.58
N LYS A 127 -3.41 -12.25 -6.86
CA LYS A 127 -4.69 -12.82 -7.28
C LYS A 127 -4.96 -14.13 -6.55
N ARG A 128 -3.98 -15.03 -6.53
CA ARG A 128 -4.15 -16.33 -5.87
C ARG A 128 -4.31 -16.20 -4.37
N ILE A 129 -3.53 -15.32 -3.74
CA ILE A 129 -3.64 -15.06 -2.30
C ILE A 129 -5.03 -14.54 -1.96
N CYS A 130 -5.56 -13.60 -2.72
CA CYS A 130 -6.90 -13.06 -2.48
C CYS A 130 -8.00 -14.10 -2.68
N GLU A 131 -7.83 -15.01 -3.64
CA GLU A 131 -8.77 -16.14 -3.83
C GLU A 131 -8.74 -17.08 -2.62
N LEU A 132 -7.54 -17.40 -2.13
CA LEU A 132 -7.39 -18.32 -0.98
C LEU A 132 -7.97 -17.74 0.31
N PHE A 133 -7.91 -16.44 0.48
CA PHE A 133 -8.35 -15.75 1.69
C PHE A 133 -9.64 -14.96 1.48
N GLU A 134 -10.42 -15.32 0.45
CA GLU A 134 -11.68 -14.65 0.15
C GLU A 134 -12.61 -14.70 1.36
N GLY A 135 -13.25 -13.56 1.66
CA GLY A 135 -14.17 -13.45 2.79
C GLY A 135 -13.50 -13.14 4.13
N SER A 136 -12.17 -13.14 4.19
CA SER A 136 -11.45 -12.89 5.46
C SER A 136 -11.70 -11.47 6.01
N MET A 137 -11.77 -10.47 5.15
CA MET A 137 -12.05 -9.09 5.57
C MET A 137 -13.46 -8.94 6.11
N GLU A 138 -14.43 -9.49 5.41
CA GLU A 138 -15.83 -9.46 5.81
C GLU A 138 -16.02 -10.16 7.16
N SER A 139 -15.35 -11.30 7.36
CA SER A 139 -15.38 -12.01 8.64
C SER A 139 -14.79 -11.18 9.78
N ALA A 140 -13.70 -10.48 9.53
CA ALA A 140 -13.07 -9.61 10.53
C ALA A 140 -13.99 -8.42 10.86
N LEU A 141 -14.59 -7.80 9.85
CA LEU A 141 -15.53 -6.69 10.04
C LEU A 141 -16.76 -7.14 10.83
N ASP A 142 -17.28 -8.34 10.58
CA ASP A 142 -18.38 -8.91 11.34
C ASP A 142 -18.03 -9.11 12.82
N ARG A 143 -16.82 -9.52 13.12
CA ARG A 143 -16.34 -9.66 14.50
C ARG A 143 -16.27 -8.30 15.20
N CYS A 144 -15.86 -7.25 14.52
CA CYS A 144 -15.89 -5.89 15.07
C CYS A 144 -17.32 -5.50 15.44
N ALA A 145 -18.28 -5.74 14.57
CA ALA A 145 -19.70 -5.43 14.83
C ALA A 145 -20.24 -6.18 16.05
N LYS A 146 -19.88 -7.45 16.22
CA LYS A 146 -20.33 -8.28 17.38
C LYS A 146 -19.74 -7.80 18.68
N ILE A 147 -18.46 -7.37 18.68
CA ILE A 147 -17.79 -6.86 19.88
C ILE A 147 -18.39 -5.52 20.31
N ASN A 148 -18.77 -4.69 19.34
CA ASN A 148 -19.29 -3.35 19.59
C ASN A 148 -20.82 -3.31 19.79
N ALA A 149 -21.50 -4.43 19.56
CA ALA A 149 -22.91 -4.55 19.82
C ALA A 149 -23.17 -4.89 21.28
#